data_afa827702e1316544bf487fe056644bd
#
_entry.id   afa827702e1316544bf487fe056644bd
#
_cell.length_a   1.000
_cell.length_b   1.000
_cell.length_c   1.000
_cell.angle_alpha   90.00
_cell.angle_beta   90.00
_cell.angle_gamma   90.00
#
_symmetry.space_group_name_H-M   'P 1'
#
loop_
_entity.id
_entity.type
_entity.pdbx_description
1 polymer ?
#
loop_
_entity_poly.entity_id
_entity_poly.type
_entity_poly.pdbx_seq_one_letter_code
_entity_poly.pdbx_strand_id
1 'polypeptide(L)'
;ANMSHEIRTPLNAIVGFSNLLAETCHSEETREFCEIIETNNELLLQLVNDILDLSKIEAGQMDFIYSEFNVSTLFRSLYQTFQSRVKDGVTLYCEIPEQDCVIYSEKNRLTQVITNFLTNACKFTFQGAIRMGYKEREDGLYFYVKDTGKGIERKNLPHVFERFAKFDSFIQGTGLGLSICQTILENLHGKIGVESEEGKGSTFWFTIPCAVSRP
;
A
#
# COMPACT_ATOMS: atom_id res chain seq x y z
N ALA A 1 -10.77 -10.48 -18.13
CA ALA A 1 -11.63 -10.36 -16.92
C ALA A 1 -11.79 -11.71 -16.18
N ASN A 2 -11.84 -12.85 -16.86
CA ASN A 2 -12.13 -14.16 -16.24
C ASN A 2 -10.97 -14.76 -15.43
N MET A 3 -9.71 -14.57 -15.86
CA MET A 3 -8.56 -15.24 -15.26
C MET A 3 -8.29 -14.81 -13.81
N SER A 4 -8.52 -13.53 -13.49
CA SER A 4 -8.41 -13.01 -12.09
C SER A 4 -9.42 -13.67 -11.17
N HIS A 5 -10.63 -13.87 -11.65
CA HIS A 5 -11.71 -14.47 -10.87
C HIS A 5 -11.48 -15.97 -10.67
N GLU A 6 -10.96 -16.65 -11.70
CA GLU A 6 -10.68 -18.09 -11.68
C GLU A 6 -9.49 -18.45 -10.78
N ILE A 7 -8.53 -17.55 -10.62
CA ILE A 7 -7.38 -17.73 -9.71
C ILE A 7 -7.77 -17.33 -8.27
N ARG A 8 -8.54 -16.25 -8.10
CA ARG A 8 -8.92 -15.75 -6.78
C ARG A 8 -9.86 -16.73 -6.03
N THR A 9 -10.77 -17.40 -6.74
CA THR A 9 -11.76 -18.30 -6.14
C THR A 9 -11.11 -19.48 -5.42
N PRO A 10 -10.24 -20.33 -6.05
CA PRO A 10 -9.58 -21.43 -5.36
C PRO A 10 -8.61 -20.95 -4.27
N LEU A 11 -7.98 -19.80 -4.48
CA LEU A 11 -7.05 -19.25 -3.50
C LEU A 11 -7.78 -18.77 -2.24
N ASN A 12 -8.93 -18.11 -2.37
CA ASN A 12 -9.77 -17.74 -1.23
C ASN A 12 -10.32 -18.98 -0.49
N ALA A 13 -10.58 -20.09 -1.20
CA ALA A 13 -10.97 -21.34 -0.58
C ALA A 13 -9.82 -21.92 0.27
N ILE A 14 -8.59 -21.90 -0.24
CA ILE A 14 -7.39 -22.35 0.49
C ILE A 14 -7.19 -21.49 1.75
N VAL A 15 -7.28 -20.16 1.64
CA VAL A 15 -7.21 -19.25 2.79
C VAL A 15 -8.32 -19.58 3.81
N GLY A 16 -9.57 -19.75 3.35
CA GLY A 16 -10.69 -20.06 4.23
C GLY A 16 -10.53 -21.38 4.99
N PHE A 17 -10.05 -22.44 4.32
CA PHE A 17 -9.79 -23.71 4.96
C PHE A 17 -8.57 -23.69 5.88
N SER A 18 -7.52 -22.90 5.55
CA SER A 18 -6.38 -22.69 6.45
C SER A 18 -6.80 -22.01 7.74
N ASN A 19 -7.66 -20.99 7.67
CA ASN A 19 -8.20 -20.31 8.86
C ASN A 19 -9.05 -21.26 9.73
N LEU A 20 -9.89 -22.08 9.12
CA LEU A 20 -10.68 -23.10 9.84
C LEU A 20 -9.79 -24.13 10.55
N LEU A 21 -8.69 -24.55 9.93
CA LEU A 21 -7.70 -25.43 10.54
C LEU A 21 -7.01 -24.74 11.73
N ALA A 22 -6.65 -23.46 11.61
CA ALA A 22 -6.03 -22.68 12.69
C ALA A 22 -6.96 -22.54 13.90
N GLU A 23 -8.27 -22.36 13.68
CA GLU A 23 -9.27 -22.24 14.75
C GLU A 23 -9.56 -23.58 15.44
N THR A 24 -9.46 -24.70 14.73
CA THR A 24 -9.83 -26.03 15.23
C THR A 24 -8.65 -26.82 15.79
N CYS A 25 -7.42 -26.45 15.48
CA CYS A 25 -6.21 -27.13 15.93
C CYS A 25 -5.67 -26.55 17.23
N HIS A 26 -5.47 -27.41 18.22
CA HIS A 26 -5.01 -27.03 19.56
C HIS A 26 -3.51 -27.23 19.79
N SER A 27 -2.74 -27.69 18.77
CA SER A 27 -1.29 -27.80 18.87
C SER A 27 -0.59 -26.55 18.34
N GLU A 28 0.45 -26.10 19.03
CA GLU A 28 1.24 -24.91 18.70
C GLU A 28 1.90 -25.05 17.31
N GLU A 29 2.41 -26.23 16.98
CA GLU A 29 3.00 -26.53 15.66
C GLU A 29 2.00 -26.37 14.49
N THR A 30 0.76 -26.82 14.68
CA THR A 30 -0.26 -26.69 13.62
C THR A 30 -0.65 -25.24 13.40
N ARG A 31 -0.64 -24.43 14.46
CA ARG A 31 -0.92 -22.99 14.39
C ARG A 31 0.15 -22.25 13.59
N GLU A 32 1.42 -22.57 13.83
CA GLU A 32 2.55 -22.01 13.09
C GLU A 32 2.49 -22.36 11.59
N PHE A 33 2.13 -23.60 11.23
CA PHE A 33 1.93 -23.99 9.84
C PHE A 33 0.76 -23.24 9.18
N CYS A 34 -0.33 -23.02 9.89
CA CYS A 34 -1.46 -22.24 9.38
C CYS A 34 -1.06 -20.78 9.13
N GLU A 35 -0.33 -20.14 10.02
CA GLU A 35 0.18 -18.76 9.84
C GLU A 35 1.11 -18.65 8.61
N ILE A 36 1.95 -19.66 8.39
CA ILE A 36 2.81 -19.73 7.20
C ILE A 36 1.97 -19.85 5.92
N ILE A 37 0.94 -20.70 5.93
CA ILE A 37 0.03 -20.91 4.79
C ILE A 37 -0.73 -19.61 4.49
N GLU A 38 -1.30 -18.96 5.49
CA GLU A 38 -2.02 -17.70 5.36
C GLU A 38 -1.14 -16.61 4.76
N THR A 39 0.07 -16.41 5.30
CA THR A 39 1.03 -15.43 4.82
C THR A 39 1.40 -15.65 3.35
N ASN A 40 1.63 -16.90 2.96
CA ASN A 40 1.99 -17.23 1.57
C ASN A 40 0.79 -17.08 0.62
N ASN A 41 -0.43 -17.39 1.07
CA ASN A 41 -1.64 -17.19 0.30
C ASN A 41 -1.94 -15.71 0.06
N GLU A 42 -1.78 -14.85 1.07
CA GLU A 42 -1.91 -13.39 0.93
C GLU A 42 -0.89 -12.84 -0.07
N LEU A 43 0.37 -13.30 0.02
CA LEU A 43 1.42 -12.90 -0.92
C LEU A 43 1.09 -13.32 -2.36
N LEU A 44 0.58 -14.53 -2.55
CA LEU A 44 0.20 -15.04 -3.87
C LEU A 44 -1.00 -14.27 -4.45
N LEU A 45 -2.01 -13.96 -3.63
CA LEU A 45 -3.15 -13.12 -4.02
C LEU A 45 -2.69 -11.72 -4.43
N GLN A 46 -1.78 -11.13 -3.67
CA GLN A 46 -1.19 -9.83 -4.02
C GLN A 46 -0.45 -9.89 -5.34
N LEU A 47 0.39 -10.91 -5.55
CA LEU A 47 1.17 -11.09 -6.78
C LEU A 47 0.25 -11.24 -8.01
N VAL A 48 -0.82 -12.03 -7.90
CA VAL A 48 -1.81 -12.18 -8.97
C VAL A 48 -2.51 -10.86 -9.28
N ASN A 49 -2.92 -10.10 -8.26
CA ASN A 49 -3.55 -8.80 -8.46
C ASN A 49 -2.57 -7.79 -9.10
N ASP A 50 -1.32 -7.77 -8.66
CA ASP A 50 -0.27 -6.91 -9.19
C ASP A 50 0.01 -7.22 -10.68
N ILE A 51 0.07 -8.51 -11.07
CA ILE A 51 0.25 -8.94 -12.47
C ILE A 51 -0.95 -8.53 -13.32
N LEU A 52 -2.16 -8.63 -12.78
CA LEU A 52 -3.37 -8.23 -13.50
C LEU A 52 -3.47 -6.72 -13.68
N ASP A 53 -3.12 -5.95 -12.66
CA ASP A 53 -3.03 -4.49 -12.77
C ASP A 53 -1.97 -4.12 -13.81
N LEU A 54 -0.79 -4.76 -13.79
CA LEU A 54 0.27 -4.54 -14.78
C LEU A 54 -0.21 -4.87 -16.20
N SER A 55 -0.91 -6.00 -16.38
CA SER A 55 -1.46 -6.38 -17.68
C SER A 55 -2.49 -5.38 -18.21
N LYS A 56 -3.35 -4.84 -17.33
CA LYS A 56 -4.30 -3.77 -17.70
C LYS A 56 -3.59 -2.47 -18.05
N ILE A 57 -2.52 -2.12 -17.32
CA ILE A 57 -1.67 -0.97 -17.60
C ILE A 57 -1.05 -1.09 -19.00
N GLU A 58 -0.41 -2.23 -19.30
CA GLU A 58 0.24 -2.47 -20.58
C GLU A 58 -0.73 -2.48 -21.77
N ALA A 59 -1.96 -2.95 -21.53
CA ALA A 59 -3.03 -2.91 -22.53
C ALA A 59 -3.72 -1.54 -22.67
N GLY A 60 -3.36 -0.54 -21.85
CA GLY A 60 -4.07 0.75 -21.79
C GLY A 60 -5.53 0.63 -21.33
N GLN A 61 -5.86 -0.45 -20.60
CA GLN A 61 -7.21 -0.80 -20.17
C GLN A 61 -7.42 -0.64 -18.67
N MET A 62 -6.58 0.15 -18.01
CA MET A 62 -6.77 0.45 -16.60
C MET A 62 -7.97 1.39 -16.43
N ASP A 63 -9.00 0.91 -15.74
CA ASP A 63 -10.19 1.71 -15.47
C ASP A 63 -9.90 2.76 -14.39
N PHE A 64 -10.31 4.00 -14.68
CA PHE A 64 -10.28 5.13 -13.74
C PHE A 64 -11.70 5.65 -13.55
N ILE A 65 -12.28 5.35 -12.39
CA ILE A 65 -13.66 5.77 -12.04
C ILE A 65 -13.57 6.97 -11.11
N TYR A 66 -13.72 8.16 -11.68
CA TYR A 66 -13.66 9.41 -10.93
C TYR A 66 -14.94 9.64 -10.13
N SER A 67 -14.79 10.10 -8.91
CA SER A 67 -15.89 10.47 -8.02
C SER A 67 -15.46 11.57 -7.04
N GLU A 68 -16.43 12.28 -6.48
CA GLU A 68 -16.18 13.15 -5.33
C GLU A 68 -16.04 12.32 -4.07
N PHE A 69 -15.04 12.61 -3.25
CA PHE A 69 -14.87 11.99 -1.93
C PHE A 69 -14.08 12.87 -0.98
N ASN A 70 -14.33 12.67 0.30
CA ASN A 70 -13.62 13.34 1.39
C ASN A 70 -12.30 12.63 1.69
N VAL A 71 -11.19 13.33 1.54
CA VAL A 71 -9.83 12.80 1.74
C VAL A 71 -9.56 12.50 3.22
N SER A 72 -10.04 13.36 4.14
CA SER A 72 -9.90 13.13 5.57
C SER A 72 -10.58 11.82 6.01
N THR A 73 -11.78 11.57 5.46
CA THR A 73 -12.51 10.31 5.73
C THR A 73 -11.76 9.09 5.22
N LEU A 74 -11.16 9.17 4.02
CA LEU A 74 -10.31 8.11 3.49
C LEU A 74 -9.12 7.84 4.43
N PHE A 75 -8.43 8.88 4.89
CA PHE A 75 -7.28 8.74 5.78
C PHE A 75 -7.66 8.16 7.14
N ARG A 76 -8.79 8.59 7.73
CA ARG A 76 -9.31 8.01 8.99
C ARG A 76 -9.62 6.52 8.85
N SER A 77 -10.23 6.10 7.73
CA SER A 77 -10.50 4.68 7.45
C SER A 77 -9.22 3.86 7.30
N LEU A 78 -8.24 4.37 6.56
CA LEU A 78 -6.93 3.70 6.43
C LEU A 78 -6.19 3.62 7.76
N TYR A 79 -6.23 4.68 8.57
CA TYR A 79 -5.64 4.68 9.91
C TYR A 79 -6.23 3.58 10.79
N GLN A 80 -7.56 3.44 10.83
CA GLN A 80 -8.23 2.38 11.59
C GLN A 80 -7.81 0.98 11.11
N THR A 81 -7.74 0.78 9.78
CA THR A 81 -7.33 -0.50 9.19
C THR A 81 -5.88 -0.86 9.53
N PHE A 82 -4.97 0.12 9.49
CA PHE A 82 -3.55 -0.14 9.69
C PHE A 82 -3.10 -0.10 11.15
N GLN A 83 -3.92 0.45 12.07
CA GLN A 83 -3.60 0.50 13.49
C GLN A 83 -3.40 -0.89 14.10
N SER A 84 -4.12 -1.91 13.62
CA SER A 84 -3.95 -3.30 14.05
C SER A 84 -2.85 -4.07 13.29
N ARG A 85 -2.27 -3.47 12.25
CA ARG A 85 -1.23 -4.10 11.41
C ARG A 85 0.20 -3.64 11.75
N VAL A 86 0.34 -2.57 12.52
CA VAL A 86 1.65 -2.14 12.99
C VAL A 86 2.17 -3.12 14.04
N LYS A 87 3.48 -3.33 14.04
CA LYS A 87 4.15 -4.21 14.99
C LYS A 87 4.19 -3.60 16.39
N ASP A 88 4.32 -4.45 17.39
CA ASP A 88 4.59 -3.99 18.76
C ASP A 88 5.83 -3.09 18.79
N GLY A 89 5.73 -1.94 19.47
CA GLY A 89 6.78 -0.92 19.50
C GLY A 89 6.78 0.07 18.35
N VAL A 90 5.80 -0.02 17.40
CA VAL A 90 5.58 0.96 16.34
C VAL A 90 4.28 1.73 16.58
N THR A 91 4.36 3.06 16.54
CA THR A 91 3.17 3.93 16.67
C THR A 91 2.78 4.49 15.29
N LEU A 92 1.51 4.32 14.91
CA LEU A 92 0.94 4.93 13.72
C LEU A 92 0.31 6.29 14.06
N TYR A 93 0.61 7.33 13.28
CA TYR A 93 0.02 8.66 13.37
C TYR A 93 -0.70 9.03 12.08
N CYS A 94 -1.85 9.69 12.20
CA CYS A 94 -2.60 10.24 11.07
C CYS A 94 -2.59 11.77 11.17
N GLU A 95 -1.86 12.42 10.28
CA GLU A 95 -1.63 13.88 10.25
C GLU A 95 -2.45 14.48 9.11
N ILE A 96 -3.69 14.84 9.41
CA ILE A 96 -4.63 15.43 8.44
C ILE A 96 -4.99 16.85 8.86
N PRO A 97 -5.30 17.76 7.91
CA PRO A 97 -5.78 19.10 8.23
C PRO A 97 -7.05 19.07 9.08
N GLU A 98 -7.27 20.13 9.89
CA GLU A 98 -8.48 20.27 10.71
C GLU A 98 -9.75 20.40 9.84
N GLN A 99 -9.62 21.09 8.70
CA GLN A 99 -10.72 21.24 7.75
C GLN A 99 -10.75 20.05 6.79
N ASP A 100 -11.93 19.50 6.62
CA ASP A 100 -12.18 18.42 5.66
C ASP A 100 -11.97 18.92 4.23
N CYS A 101 -11.41 18.04 3.41
CA CYS A 101 -11.05 18.30 2.02
C CYS A 101 -11.79 17.32 1.12
N VAL A 102 -12.60 17.84 0.20
CA VAL A 102 -13.30 17.06 -0.83
C VAL A 102 -12.62 17.31 -2.17
N ILE A 103 -12.33 16.25 -2.91
CA ILE A 103 -11.75 16.30 -4.25
C ILE A 103 -12.53 15.41 -5.21
N TYR A 104 -12.46 15.75 -6.51
CA TYR A 104 -12.93 14.89 -7.60
C TYR A 104 -11.73 14.14 -8.18
N SER A 105 -11.63 12.85 -7.90
CA SER A 105 -10.51 12.02 -8.34
C SER A 105 -10.88 10.53 -8.30
N GLU A 106 -9.92 9.66 -8.54
CA GLU A 106 -10.10 8.21 -8.49
C GLU A 106 -9.76 7.66 -7.10
N LYS A 107 -10.79 7.50 -6.26
CA LYS A 107 -10.67 7.10 -4.86
C LYS A 107 -9.96 5.75 -4.69
N ASN A 108 -10.30 4.74 -5.50
CA ASN A 108 -9.79 3.38 -5.32
C ASN A 108 -8.28 3.31 -5.66
N ARG A 109 -7.86 4.00 -6.71
CA ARG A 109 -6.46 4.05 -7.09
C ARG A 109 -5.60 4.85 -6.11
N LEU A 110 -6.12 5.96 -5.59
CA LEU A 110 -5.44 6.69 -4.52
C LEU A 110 -5.34 5.85 -3.24
N THR A 111 -6.42 5.13 -2.90
CA THR A 111 -6.40 4.17 -1.78
C THR A 111 -5.33 3.10 -1.99
N GLN A 112 -5.22 2.57 -3.19
CA GLN A 112 -4.21 1.56 -3.55
C GLN A 112 -2.78 2.09 -3.35
N VAL A 113 -2.49 3.31 -3.81
CA VAL A 113 -1.17 3.94 -3.64
C VAL A 113 -0.84 4.12 -2.16
N ILE A 114 -1.75 4.71 -1.37
CA ILE A 114 -1.54 4.96 0.06
C ILE A 114 -1.37 3.63 0.82
N THR A 115 -2.20 2.63 0.50
CA THR A 115 -2.12 1.28 1.10
C THR A 115 -0.78 0.62 0.80
N ASN A 116 -0.25 0.77 -0.42
CA ASN A 116 1.06 0.25 -0.78
C ASN A 116 2.18 0.89 0.06
N PHE A 117 2.15 2.21 0.22
CA PHE A 117 3.11 2.93 1.05
C PHE A 117 3.02 2.52 2.52
N LEU A 118 1.80 2.41 3.08
CA LEU A 118 1.58 1.97 4.46
C LEU A 118 2.04 0.53 4.69
N THR A 119 1.75 -0.38 3.75
CA THR A 119 2.22 -1.77 3.81
C THR A 119 3.75 -1.83 3.83
N ASN A 120 4.42 -1.05 3.00
CA ASN A 120 5.87 -0.96 3.01
C ASN A 120 6.38 -0.38 4.34
N ALA A 121 5.79 0.70 4.85
CA ALA A 121 6.17 1.27 6.14
C ALA A 121 6.03 0.26 7.29
N CYS A 122 4.90 -0.46 7.39
CA CYS A 122 4.69 -1.50 8.41
C CYS A 122 5.70 -2.66 8.29
N LYS A 123 6.07 -3.00 7.06
CA LYS A 123 6.99 -4.09 6.75
C LYS A 123 8.43 -3.77 7.18
N PHE A 124 8.88 -2.55 6.93
CA PHE A 124 10.27 -2.12 7.12
C PHE A 124 10.53 -1.35 8.43
N THR A 125 9.48 -1.08 9.22
CA THR A 125 9.61 -0.45 10.54
C THR A 125 9.38 -1.49 11.63
N PHE A 126 10.39 -1.72 12.47
CA PHE A 126 10.33 -2.68 13.57
C PHE A 126 10.16 -1.99 14.94
N GLN A 127 10.59 -0.74 15.05
CA GLN A 127 10.41 0.12 16.22
C GLN A 127 10.30 1.57 15.78
N GLY A 128 9.58 2.40 16.54
CA GLY A 128 9.46 3.83 16.31
C GLY A 128 8.10 4.25 15.79
N ALA A 129 8.01 4.92 14.64
CA ALA A 129 6.77 5.54 14.21
C ALA A 129 6.57 5.49 12.70
N ILE A 130 5.29 5.42 12.31
CA ILE A 130 4.81 5.63 10.95
C ILE A 130 3.85 6.82 10.99
N ARG A 131 4.03 7.79 10.09
CA ARG A 131 3.19 8.98 9.97
C ARG A 131 2.59 9.01 8.58
N MET A 132 1.28 9.04 8.47
CA MET A 132 0.56 9.19 7.22
C MET A 132 -0.21 10.51 7.23
N GLY A 133 -0.27 11.18 6.09
CA GLY A 133 -0.97 12.45 6.03
C GLY A 133 -1.05 13.04 4.63
N TYR A 134 -1.73 14.19 4.55
CA TYR A 134 -1.77 14.98 3.34
C TYR A 134 -1.72 16.48 3.67
N LYS A 135 -1.33 17.29 2.68
CA LYS A 135 -1.28 18.75 2.76
C LYS A 135 -1.81 19.35 1.48
N GLU A 136 -2.52 20.46 1.58
CA GLU A 136 -2.92 21.26 0.43
C GLU A 136 -1.70 22.00 -0.14
N ARG A 137 -1.65 22.12 -1.46
CA ARG A 137 -0.71 22.93 -2.23
C ARG A 137 -1.46 23.78 -3.24
N GLU A 138 -0.80 24.75 -3.84
CA GLU A 138 -1.41 25.68 -4.82
C GLU A 138 -2.04 24.94 -6.00
N ASP A 139 -1.46 23.82 -6.43
CA ASP A 139 -1.83 23.03 -7.61
C ASP A 139 -2.55 21.71 -7.29
N GLY A 140 -2.88 21.44 -6.02
CA GLY A 140 -3.55 20.20 -5.63
C GLY A 140 -3.19 19.71 -4.24
N LEU A 141 -3.04 18.39 -4.09
CA LEU A 141 -2.72 17.75 -2.81
C LEU A 141 -1.38 17.03 -2.85
N TYR A 142 -0.67 17.11 -1.74
CA TYR A 142 0.53 16.36 -1.44
C TYR A 142 0.22 15.33 -0.35
N PHE A 143 0.46 14.05 -0.64
CA PHE A 143 0.25 12.90 0.24
C PHE A 143 1.58 12.30 0.63
N TYR A 144 1.68 11.78 1.85
CA TYR A 144 2.91 11.15 2.32
C TYR A 144 2.66 10.05 3.34
N VAL A 145 3.58 9.09 3.35
CA VAL A 145 3.79 8.12 4.41
C VAL A 145 5.26 8.17 4.80
N LYS A 146 5.54 8.55 6.03
CA LYS A 146 6.88 8.65 6.61
C LYS A 146 7.05 7.59 7.67
N ASP A 147 8.13 6.84 7.61
CA ASP A 147 8.50 5.83 8.58
C ASP A 147 9.89 6.12 9.20
N THR A 148 10.15 5.53 10.37
CA THR A 148 11.46 5.55 11.04
C THR A 148 12.15 4.19 10.93
N GLY A 149 11.87 3.44 9.86
CA GLY A 149 12.38 2.11 9.63
C GLY A 149 13.84 2.08 9.16
N LYS A 150 14.21 0.98 8.53
CA LYS A 150 15.60 0.75 8.11
C LYS A 150 16.13 1.74 7.06
N GLY A 151 15.24 2.46 6.37
CA GLY A 151 15.61 3.32 5.25
C GLY A 151 16.09 2.54 4.02
N ILE A 152 16.58 3.28 3.03
CA ILE A 152 17.03 2.76 1.74
C ILE A 152 18.43 3.29 1.45
N GLU A 153 19.35 2.38 1.08
CA GLU A 153 20.68 2.76 0.65
C GLU A 153 20.64 3.72 -0.56
N ARG A 154 21.49 4.73 -0.56
CA ARG A 154 21.53 5.76 -1.61
C ARG A 154 21.65 5.20 -3.04
N LYS A 155 22.39 4.10 -3.21
CA LYS A 155 22.56 3.45 -4.53
C LYS A 155 21.26 2.84 -5.07
N ASN A 156 20.32 2.49 -4.18
CA ASN A 156 19.06 1.83 -4.52
C ASN A 156 17.93 2.83 -4.80
N LEU A 157 18.04 4.09 -4.35
CA LEU A 157 17.00 5.12 -4.51
C LEU A 157 16.56 5.33 -5.98
N PRO A 158 17.44 5.38 -6.99
CA PRO A 158 17.03 5.52 -8.38
C PRO A 158 16.16 4.36 -8.90
N HIS A 159 16.26 3.18 -8.28
CA HIS A 159 15.65 1.94 -8.75
C HIS A 159 14.39 1.54 -7.96
N VAL A 160 13.93 2.37 -7.00
CA VAL A 160 12.83 2.02 -6.07
C VAL A 160 11.50 1.78 -6.79
N PHE A 161 11.28 2.49 -7.89
CA PHE A 161 10.06 2.39 -8.70
C PHE A 161 10.19 1.44 -9.90
N GLU A 162 11.32 0.77 -10.06
CA GLU A 162 11.49 -0.23 -11.11
C GLU A 162 10.69 -1.49 -10.81
N ARG A 163 10.26 -2.18 -11.86
CA ARG A 163 9.53 -3.44 -11.73
C ARG A 163 10.44 -4.52 -11.15
N PHE A 164 9.89 -5.30 -10.22
CA PHE A 164 10.58 -6.39 -9.51
C PHE A 164 11.77 -5.93 -8.65
N ALA A 165 11.87 -4.64 -8.35
CA ALA A 165 12.91 -4.10 -7.49
C ALA A 165 12.74 -4.65 -6.05
N LYS A 166 13.75 -5.37 -5.58
CA LYS A 166 13.85 -5.90 -4.22
C LYS A 166 15.25 -5.63 -3.70
N PHE A 167 15.36 -4.91 -2.60
CA PHE A 167 16.65 -4.53 -2.00
C PHE A 167 16.95 -5.33 -0.73
N ASP A 168 16.04 -6.22 -0.35
CA ASP A 168 16.19 -7.13 0.77
C ASP A 168 15.57 -8.47 0.40
N SER A 169 16.41 -9.51 0.32
CA SER A 169 16.00 -10.87 -0.03
C SER A 169 15.25 -11.59 1.08
N PHE A 170 15.40 -11.13 2.33
CA PHE A 170 14.75 -11.75 3.48
C PHE A 170 13.32 -11.23 3.71
N ILE A 171 12.96 -10.11 3.08
CA ILE A 171 11.65 -9.51 3.26
C ILE A 171 10.76 -9.83 2.05
N GLN A 172 9.66 -10.54 2.30
CA GLN A 172 8.71 -10.97 1.28
C GLN A 172 8.05 -9.77 0.58
N GLY A 173 7.80 -9.87 -0.73
CA GLY A 173 7.10 -8.88 -1.53
C GLY A 173 7.22 -9.18 -3.01
N THR A 174 6.32 -8.63 -3.83
CA THR A 174 6.27 -8.84 -5.28
C THR A 174 7.30 -8.01 -6.04
N GLY A 175 7.66 -6.84 -5.51
CA GLY A 175 8.50 -5.84 -6.19
C GLY A 175 7.75 -5.10 -7.32
N LEU A 176 6.43 -5.26 -7.39
CA LEU A 176 5.58 -4.60 -8.41
C LEU A 176 4.81 -3.40 -7.86
N GLY A 177 4.51 -3.38 -6.56
CA GLY A 177 3.61 -2.40 -5.96
C GLY A 177 4.01 -0.94 -6.23
N LEU A 178 5.29 -0.59 -6.05
CA LEU A 178 5.74 0.80 -6.28
C LEU A 178 5.74 1.20 -7.76
N SER A 179 6.04 0.29 -8.68
CA SER A 179 5.94 0.56 -10.12
C SER A 179 4.49 0.73 -10.58
N ILE A 180 3.55 -0.02 -9.99
CA ILE A 180 2.11 0.16 -10.20
C ILE A 180 1.66 1.52 -9.66
N CYS A 181 2.12 1.92 -8.46
CA CYS A 181 1.84 3.24 -7.90
C CYS A 181 2.32 4.36 -8.83
N GLN A 182 3.51 4.25 -9.40
CA GLN A 182 4.03 5.22 -10.36
C GLN A 182 3.10 5.35 -11.56
N THR A 183 2.69 4.23 -12.17
CA THR A 183 1.80 4.27 -13.35
C THR A 183 0.42 4.83 -13.01
N ILE A 184 -0.14 4.49 -11.86
CA ILE A 184 -1.41 5.08 -11.39
C ILE A 184 -1.28 6.60 -11.32
N LEU A 185 -0.22 7.12 -10.71
CA LEU A 185 -0.03 8.55 -10.51
C LEU A 185 0.29 9.29 -11.81
N GLU A 186 1.03 8.68 -12.75
CA GLU A 186 1.22 9.21 -14.10
C GLU A 186 -0.12 9.39 -14.83
N ASN A 187 -1.05 8.43 -14.74
CA ASN A 187 -2.40 8.54 -15.31
C ASN A 187 -3.27 9.59 -14.59
N LEU A 188 -3.02 9.87 -13.31
CA LEU A 188 -3.67 10.94 -12.56
C LEU A 188 -2.94 12.29 -12.71
N HIS A 189 -1.97 12.38 -13.63
CA HIS A 189 -1.13 13.58 -13.85
C HIS A 189 -0.38 14.04 -12.60
N GLY A 190 -0.14 13.13 -11.69
CA GLY A 190 0.57 13.33 -10.43
C GLY A 190 2.06 13.08 -10.54
N LYS A 191 2.75 13.26 -9.42
CA LYS A 191 4.18 12.93 -9.27
C LYS A 191 4.34 12.03 -8.07
N ILE A 192 5.33 11.13 -8.11
CA ILE A 192 5.70 10.23 -7.02
C ILE A 192 7.18 10.40 -6.70
N GLY A 193 7.54 10.20 -5.44
CA GLY A 193 8.94 10.25 -5.03
C GLY A 193 9.18 9.59 -3.69
N VAL A 194 10.46 9.47 -3.36
CA VAL A 194 10.94 8.93 -2.10
C VAL A 194 12.13 9.77 -1.59
N GLU A 195 12.12 10.05 -0.31
CA GLU A 195 13.25 10.60 0.45
C GLU A 195 13.61 9.58 1.50
N SER A 196 14.86 9.12 1.52
CA SER A 196 15.26 8.09 2.48
C SER A 196 16.75 8.16 2.79
N GLU A 197 17.08 7.77 4.02
CA GLU A 197 18.44 7.59 4.48
C GLU A 197 18.50 6.27 5.25
N GLU A 198 19.49 5.44 4.93
CA GLU A 198 19.69 4.16 5.59
C GLU A 198 19.85 4.33 7.10
N GLY A 199 19.12 3.55 7.87
CA GLY A 199 19.08 3.63 9.34
C GLY A 199 18.22 4.76 9.93
N LYS A 200 17.61 5.63 9.10
CA LYS A 200 16.77 6.75 9.58
C LYS A 200 15.31 6.67 9.13
N GLY A 201 15.03 5.82 8.16
CA GLY A 201 13.68 5.64 7.62
C GLY A 201 13.47 6.27 6.25
N SER A 202 12.21 6.26 5.79
CA SER A 202 11.83 6.72 4.47
C SER A 202 10.59 7.61 4.54
N THR A 203 10.46 8.48 3.53
CA THR A 203 9.24 9.23 3.25
C THR A 203 8.86 8.97 1.80
N PHE A 204 7.83 8.16 1.58
CA PHE A 204 7.21 8.02 0.28
C PHE A 204 6.12 9.07 0.14
N TRP A 205 6.12 9.77 -0.98
CA TRP A 205 5.16 10.84 -1.22
C TRP A 205 4.66 10.85 -2.65
N PHE A 206 3.50 11.44 -2.85
CA PHE A 206 2.99 11.76 -4.17
C PHE A 206 2.16 13.04 -4.17
N THR A 207 1.98 13.63 -5.36
CA THR A 207 1.08 14.75 -5.58
C THR A 207 0.06 14.40 -6.64
N ILE A 208 -1.13 14.96 -6.55
CA ILE A 208 -2.11 14.96 -7.64
C ILE A 208 -2.62 16.38 -7.87
N PRO A 209 -2.75 16.83 -9.13
CA PRO A 209 -3.45 18.06 -9.44
C PRO A 209 -4.96 17.83 -9.23
N CYS A 210 -5.57 18.64 -8.40
CA CYS A 210 -7.01 18.60 -8.17
C CYS A 210 -7.53 19.92 -7.61
N ALA A 211 -8.77 20.26 -7.95
CA ALA A 211 -9.48 21.32 -7.23
C ALA A 211 -9.93 20.78 -5.87
N VAL A 212 -9.69 21.56 -4.83
CA VAL A 212 -10.13 21.26 -3.47
C VAL A 212 -11.42 22.03 -3.22
N SER A 213 -12.46 21.31 -2.82
CA SER A 213 -13.69 21.90 -2.29
C SER A 213 -13.81 21.60 -0.79
N ARG A 214 -14.47 22.48 -0.09
CA ARG A 214 -14.75 22.31 1.35
C ARG A 214 -16.24 22.09 1.52
N PRO A 215 -16.65 21.10 2.31
CA PRO A 215 -18.07 20.83 2.59
C PRO A 215 -18.74 21.97 3.33
#